data_4843897344f0d83b8dc9a3181691c647
#
_entry.id   4843897344f0d83b8dc9a3181691c647
#
_cell.length_a   1.000
_cell.length_b   1.000
_cell.length_c   1.000
_cell.angle_alpha   90.00
_cell.angle_beta   90.00
_cell.angle_gamma   90.00
#
_symmetry.space_group_name_H-M   'P 1'
#
loop_
_entity.id
_entity.type
_entity.pdbx_description
1 polymer ?
#
loop_
_entity_poly.entity_id
_entity_poly.type
_entity_poly.pdbx_seq_one_letter_code
_entity_poly.pdbx_strand_id
1 'polypeptide(L)'
;MSAATLHTNHGPIELELFEGEAPKTVENFTKLAGDGYYDGLIFHRVIPDFMIQGGCPEGTGTGGPGYQFEDEFNEHKIERGALAMANAGPNTNGSQFFIVTTEAAPWLDGKHTVFGKEIG
;
A
#
# COMPACT_ATOMS: atom_id res chain seq x y z
N MET A 1 3.06 9.99 -14.51
CA MET A 1 3.65 9.02 -13.54
C MET A 1 4.02 9.74 -12.26
N SER A 2 3.61 9.19 -11.13
CA SER A 2 3.90 9.78 -9.82
C SER A 2 4.91 8.94 -9.07
N ALA A 3 5.61 9.56 -8.15
CA ALA A 3 6.57 8.89 -7.29
C ALA A 3 6.38 9.34 -5.84
N ALA A 4 6.77 8.48 -4.92
CA ALA A 4 6.76 8.78 -3.49
C ALA A 4 7.96 8.11 -2.84
N THR A 5 8.36 8.64 -1.69
CA THR A 5 9.43 8.05 -0.90
C THR A 5 8.93 7.83 0.53
N LEU A 6 9.05 6.59 1.03
CA LEU A 6 8.80 6.30 2.42
C LEU A 6 10.12 6.43 3.18
N HIS A 7 10.19 7.43 4.06
CA HIS A 7 11.36 7.65 4.89
C HIS A 7 11.24 6.83 6.17
N THR A 8 11.97 5.73 6.24
CA THR A 8 11.94 4.83 7.39
C THR A 8 13.21 4.94 8.20
N ASN A 9 13.20 4.38 9.41
CA ASN A 9 14.40 4.33 10.25
C ASN A 9 15.44 3.34 9.72
N HIS A 10 15.13 2.60 8.66
CA HIS A 10 16.06 1.73 7.95
C HIS A 10 16.47 2.28 6.58
N GLY A 11 16.12 3.52 6.29
CA GLY A 11 16.43 4.18 5.03
C GLY A 11 15.21 4.42 4.16
N PRO A 12 15.39 5.12 3.03
CA PRO A 12 14.26 5.44 2.15
C PRO A 12 13.84 4.25 1.29
N ILE A 13 12.54 4.16 1.05
CA ILE A 13 11.95 3.23 0.09
C ILE A 13 11.33 4.08 -1.01
N GLU A 14 11.86 3.99 -2.21
CA GLU A 14 11.36 4.76 -3.35
C GLU A 14 10.28 3.98 -4.09
N LEU A 15 9.19 4.65 -4.41
CA LEU A 15 8.01 4.03 -5.01
C LEU A 15 7.63 4.76 -6.30
N GLU A 16 7.24 3.98 -7.30
CA GLU A 16 6.55 4.47 -8.48
C GLU A 16 5.06 4.20 -8.27
N LEU A 17 4.21 5.18 -8.53
CA LEU A 17 2.76 5.05 -8.34
C LEU A 17 2.05 4.93 -9.68
N PHE A 18 1.08 4.02 -9.76
CA PHE A 18 0.36 3.69 -11.00
C PHE A 18 -0.95 4.48 -11.10
N GLU A 19 -0.84 5.79 -11.28
CA GLU A 19 -2.01 6.67 -11.33
C GLU A 19 -2.94 6.41 -12.52
N GLY A 20 -2.43 5.83 -13.60
CA GLY A 20 -3.24 5.48 -14.75
C GLY A 20 -4.13 4.26 -14.51
N GLU A 21 -3.64 3.28 -13.75
CA GLU A 21 -4.33 2.02 -13.49
C GLU A 21 -5.13 2.04 -12.19
N ALA A 22 -4.74 2.88 -11.24
CA ALA A 22 -5.40 2.96 -9.93
C ALA A 22 -5.53 4.42 -9.49
N PRO A 23 -6.26 5.25 -10.25
CA PRO A 23 -6.28 6.70 -10.03
C PRO A 23 -6.83 7.11 -8.67
N LYS A 24 -7.89 6.49 -8.19
CA LYS A 24 -8.47 6.83 -6.90
C LYS A 24 -7.58 6.39 -5.74
N THR A 25 -6.97 5.24 -5.87
CA THR A 25 -6.06 4.70 -4.86
C THR A 25 -4.81 5.57 -4.74
N VAL A 26 -4.21 5.95 -5.86
CA VAL A 26 -3.04 6.83 -5.87
C VAL A 26 -3.41 8.20 -5.32
N GLU A 27 -4.54 8.76 -5.71
CA GLU A 27 -5.01 10.05 -5.19
C GLU A 27 -5.18 10.01 -3.67
N ASN A 28 -5.82 8.95 -3.16
CA ASN A 28 -6.00 8.77 -1.72
C ASN A 28 -4.64 8.68 -0.99
N PHE A 29 -3.74 7.87 -1.51
CA PHE A 29 -2.42 7.68 -0.90
C PHE A 29 -1.63 9.00 -0.88
N THR A 30 -1.58 9.72 -1.99
CA THR A 30 -0.83 10.97 -2.08
C THR A 30 -1.45 12.08 -1.23
N LYS A 31 -2.76 12.13 -1.12
CA LYS A 31 -3.46 13.08 -0.26
C LYS A 31 -3.13 12.82 1.21
N LEU A 32 -3.23 11.56 1.65
CA LEU A 32 -2.91 11.21 3.03
C LEU A 32 -1.44 11.50 3.34
N ALA A 33 -0.54 11.18 2.42
CA ALA A 33 0.88 11.48 2.58
C ALA A 33 1.14 12.99 2.69
N GLY A 34 0.49 13.78 1.84
CA GLY A 34 0.62 15.23 1.85
C GLY A 34 0.07 15.89 3.11
N ASP A 35 -0.93 15.25 3.73
CA ASP A 35 -1.53 15.74 4.98
C ASP A 35 -0.75 15.30 6.23
N GLY A 36 0.36 14.57 6.06
CA GLY A 36 1.14 14.05 7.18
C GLY A 36 0.52 12.84 7.87
N TYR A 37 -0.50 12.23 7.28
CA TYR A 37 -1.22 11.10 7.88
C TYR A 37 -0.31 9.92 8.21
N TYR A 38 0.64 9.63 7.33
CA TYR A 38 1.55 8.49 7.50
C TYR A 38 2.75 8.79 8.40
N ASP A 39 2.97 10.04 8.76
CA ASP A 39 4.14 10.42 9.57
C ASP A 39 4.08 9.78 10.96
N GLY A 40 5.18 9.18 11.38
CA GLY A 40 5.27 8.54 12.68
C GLY A 40 4.59 7.16 12.79
N LEU A 41 3.99 6.67 11.70
CA LEU A 41 3.36 5.35 11.71
C LEU A 41 4.41 4.24 11.59
N ILE A 42 4.05 3.05 12.07
CA ILE A 42 4.93 1.88 12.02
C ILE A 42 4.44 0.89 10.97
N PHE A 43 5.35 0.01 10.55
CA PHE A 43 4.95 -1.22 9.86
C PHE A 43 4.52 -2.20 10.96
N HIS A 44 3.24 -2.23 11.25
CA HIS A 44 2.69 -3.00 12.38
C HIS A 44 2.64 -4.51 12.11
N ARG A 45 2.84 -4.93 10.87
CA ARG A 45 2.82 -6.34 10.50
C ARG A 45 3.96 -6.60 9.52
N VAL A 46 4.93 -7.38 9.96
CA VAL A 46 6.10 -7.77 9.15
C VAL A 46 6.15 -9.29 9.15
N ILE A 47 5.96 -9.89 7.98
CA ILE A 47 6.02 -11.35 7.82
C ILE A 47 7.19 -11.66 6.90
N PRO A 48 8.27 -12.30 7.41
CA PRO A 48 9.41 -12.67 6.60
C PRO A 48 9.01 -13.47 5.37
N ASP A 49 9.65 -13.20 4.24
CA ASP A 49 9.39 -13.83 2.95
C ASP A 49 7.92 -13.73 2.49
N PHE A 50 7.23 -12.67 2.91
CA PHE A 50 5.87 -12.40 2.45
C PHE A 50 5.67 -10.91 2.18
N MET A 51 5.49 -10.10 3.22
CA MET A 51 5.22 -8.68 3.03
C MET A 51 5.47 -7.88 4.31
N ILE A 52 5.55 -6.54 4.17
CA ILE A 52 5.49 -5.60 5.27
C ILE A 52 4.26 -4.73 5.08
N GLN A 53 3.48 -4.53 6.14
CA GLN A 53 2.22 -3.79 6.09
C GLN A 53 2.24 -2.63 7.08
N GLY A 54 1.78 -1.48 6.63
CA GLY A 54 1.73 -0.27 7.43
C GLY A 54 0.55 0.61 7.07
N GLY A 55 0.57 1.85 7.55
CA GLY A 55 -0.47 2.83 7.24
C GLY A 55 -1.67 2.80 8.18
N CYS A 56 -1.61 2.03 9.28
CA CYS A 56 -2.65 2.02 10.29
C CYS A 56 -2.34 3.09 11.34
N PRO A 57 -3.21 4.09 11.55
CA PRO A 57 -2.93 5.17 12.51
C PRO A 57 -2.81 4.68 13.95
N GLU A 58 -3.44 3.57 14.28
CA GLU A 58 -3.38 2.99 15.62
C GLU A 58 -2.28 1.95 15.79
N GLY A 59 -1.63 1.54 14.69
CA GLY A 59 -0.59 0.52 14.74
C GLY A 59 -1.09 -0.88 15.08
N THR A 60 -2.38 -1.13 14.95
CA THR A 60 -3.01 -2.39 15.36
C THR A 60 -3.57 -3.21 14.19
N GLY A 61 -3.70 -2.58 13.02
CA GLY A 61 -4.32 -3.21 11.85
C GLY A 61 -5.82 -2.93 11.74
N THR A 62 -6.42 -2.29 12.74
CA THR A 62 -7.87 -2.02 12.76
C THR A 62 -8.23 -0.57 12.45
N GLY A 63 -7.25 0.33 12.45
CA GLY A 63 -7.49 1.76 12.21
C GLY A 63 -7.48 2.11 10.73
N GLY A 64 -8.05 3.26 10.42
CA GLY A 64 -8.11 3.79 9.06
C GLY A 64 -8.50 5.26 9.05
N PRO A 65 -8.71 5.84 7.85
CA PRO A 65 -8.94 7.28 7.70
C PRO A 65 -10.38 7.70 7.97
N GLY A 66 -11.25 6.78 8.35
CA GLY A 66 -12.65 7.08 8.62
C GLY A 66 -13.58 6.90 7.41
N TYR A 67 -13.06 6.35 6.32
CA TYR A 67 -13.84 6.04 5.11
C TYR A 67 -13.25 4.83 4.41
N GLN A 68 -13.98 4.28 3.47
CA GLN A 68 -13.55 3.18 2.62
C GLN A 68 -13.85 3.52 1.16
N PHE A 69 -13.10 2.94 0.23
CA PHE A 69 -13.34 3.13 -1.19
C PHE A 69 -13.12 1.84 -1.97
N GLU A 70 -13.64 1.84 -3.20
CA GLU A 70 -13.67 0.66 -4.06
C GLU A 70 -12.28 0.21 -4.52
N ASP A 71 -12.18 -1.08 -4.84
CA ASP A 71 -10.99 -1.66 -5.46
C ASP A 71 -10.82 -1.14 -6.89
N GLU A 72 -9.57 -1.10 -7.34
CA GLU A 72 -9.20 -0.72 -8.71
C GLU A 72 -8.27 -1.80 -9.26
N PHE A 73 -8.83 -2.95 -9.61
CA PHE A 73 -8.04 -4.07 -10.11
C PHE A 73 -7.47 -3.77 -11.48
N ASN A 74 -6.27 -4.25 -11.75
CA ASN A 74 -5.54 -4.01 -12.99
C ASN A 74 -4.64 -5.19 -13.31
N GLU A 75 -3.79 -5.05 -14.33
CA GLU A 75 -2.94 -6.14 -14.80
C GLU A 75 -1.69 -6.38 -13.93
N HIS A 76 -1.38 -5.49 -13.01
CA HIS A 76 -0.22 -5.67 -12.15
C HIS A 76 -0.47 -6.79 -11.15
N LYS A 77 0.54 -7.63 -10.98
CA LYS A 77 0.47 -8.80 -10.10
C LYS A 77 1.03 -8.49 -8.71
N ILE A 78 0.59 -9.26 -7.75
CA ILE A 78 1.14 -9.22 -6.38
C ILE A 78 2.45 -10.00 -6.39
N GLU A 79 3.53 -9.32 -6.64
CA GLU A 79 4.88 -9.90 -6.73
C GLU A 79 5.88 -9.00 -6.03
N ARG A 80 7.14 -9.44 -5.92
CA ARG A 80 8.17 -8.69 -5.16
C ARG A 80 8.24 -7.24 -5.59
N GLY A 81 8.21 -6.35 -4.59
CA GLY A 81 8.24 -4.92 -4.79
C GLY A 81 6.87 -4.28 -5.04
N ALA A 82 5.81 -5.07 -5.22
CA ALA A 82 4.48 -4.52 -5.43
C ALA A 82 3.99 -3.77 -4.19
N LEU A 83 3.39 -2.61 -4.42
CA LEU A 83 2.72 -1.80 -3.40
C LEU A 83 1.22 -1.96 -3.60
N ALA A 84 0.54 -2.53 -2.62
CA ALA A 84 -0.87 -2.85 -2.73
C ALA A 84 -1.64 -2.42 -1.48
N MET A 85 -2.96 -2.24 -1.63
CA MET A 85 -3.82 -1.87 -0.52
C MET A 85 -4.22 -3.08 0.31
N ALA A 86 -4.04 -2.98 1.62
CA ALA A 86 -4.63 -3.92 2.56
C ALA A 86 -6.14 -3.65 2.65
N ASN A 87 -6.92 -4.68 2.87
CA ASN A 87 -8.37 -4.55 3.00
C ASN A 87 -8.96 -5.66 3.89
N ALA A 88 -10.24 -5.53 4.20
CA ALA A 88 -11.00 -6.49 4.99
C ALA A 88 -12.10 -7.16 4.13
N GLY A 89 -11.88 -7.26 2.83
CA GLY A 89 -12.80 -7.80 1.85
C GLY A 89 -12.98 -6.83 0.69
N PRO A 90 -13.90 -7.12 -0.24
CA PRO A 90 -14.10 -6.28 -1.41
C PRO A 90 -14.49 -4.84 -1.04
N ASN A 91 -13.87 -3.87 -1.73
CA ASN A 91 -14.20 -2.46 -1.64
C ASN A 91 -14.10 -1.87 -0.23
N THR A 92 -13.06 -2.30 0.52
CA THR A 92 -12.84 -1.81 1.88
C THR A 92 -11.47 -1.15 2.05
N ASN A 93 -10.95 -0.52 0.99
CA ASN A 93 -9.67 0.18 1.03
C ASN A 93 -9.77 1.44 1.89
N GLY A 94 -8.71 1.72 2.62
CA GLY A 94 -8.63 2.91 3.48
C GLY A 94 -7.24 3.52 3.41
N SER A 95 -6.43 3.33 4.45
CA SER A 95 -5.08 3.88 4.52
C SER A 95 -3.98 2.82 4.57
N GLN A 96 -4.30 1.59 4.95
CA GLN A 96 -3.30 0.54 5.11
C GLN A 96 -2.85 -0.01 3.76
N PHE A 97 -1.56 -0.25 3.65
CA PHE A 97 -0.94 -0.81 2.45
C PHE A 97 0.12 -1.82 2.84
N PHE A 98 0.53 -2.63 1.88
CA PHE A 98 1.65 -3.56 2.09
C PHE A 98 2.59 -3.55 0.89
N ILE A 99 3.85 -3.89 1.16
CA ILE A 99 4.88 -4.04 0.14
C ILE A 99 5.31 -5.50 0.16
N VAL A 100 5.26 -6.13 -1.00
CA VAL A 100 5.54 -7.56 -1.14
C VAL A 100 7.04 -7.81 -1.13
N THR A 101 7.48 -8.74 -0.29
CA THR A 101 8.89 -9.13 -0.18
C THR A 101 9.14 -10.57 -0.66
N THR A 102 8.09 -11.37 -0.84
CA THR A 102 8.21 -12.67 -1.48
C THR A 102 8.31 -12.51 -2.99
N GLU A 103 8.71 -13.56 -3.69
CA GLU A 103 8.81 -13.53 -5.14
C GLU A 103 7.47 -13.25 -5.80
N ALA A 104 6.42 -13.93 -5.37
CA ALA A 104 5.06 -13.71 -5.86
C ALA A 104 4.04 -14.24 -4.86
N ALA A 105 2.85 -13.62 -4.85
CA ALA A 105 1.74 -14.05 -4.00
C ALA A 105 0.46 -14.13 -4.85
N PRO A 106 0.39 -15.07 -5.81
CA PRO A 106 -0.71 -15.12 -6.77
C PRO A 106 -2.08 -15.35 -6.15
N TRP A 107 -2.14 -15.92 -4.94
CA TRP A 107 -3.41 -16.07 -4.22
C TRP A 107 -4.04 -14.73 -3.80
N LEU A 108 -3.29 -13.63 -3.88
CA LEU A 108 -3.79 -12.28 -3.58
C LEU A 108 -4.18 -11.51 -4.85
N ASP A 109 -3.80 -12.00 -6.02
CA ASP A 109 -4.14 -11.35 -7.28
C ASP A 109 -5.67 -11.23 -7.43
N GLY A 110 -6.14 -10.05 -7.85
CA GLY A 110 -7.56 -9.79 -8.01
C GLY A 110 -8.32 -9.57 -6.71
N LYS A 111 -7.63 -9.51 -5.57
CA LYS A 111 -8.24 -9.27 -4.25
C LYS A 111 -7.73 -7.99 -3.60
N HIS A 112 -6.58 -7.48 -4.04
CA HIS A 112 -5.96 -6.26 -3.52
C HIS A 112 -5.57 -5.38 -4.69
N THR A 113 -5.80 -4.07 -4.55
CA THR A 113 -5.43 -3.10 -5.57
C THR A 113 -3.92 -2.87 -5.55
N VAL A 114 -3.24 -3.22 -6.64
CA VAL A 114 -1.83 -2.87 -6.82
C VAL A 114 -1.78 -1.45 -7.38
N PHE A 115 -1.16 -0.53 -6.66
CA PHE A 115 -1.15 0.87 -7.06
C PHE A 115 0.27 1.45 -7.20
N GLY A 116 1.28 0.63 -7.05
CA GLY A 116 2.65 1.06 -7.21
C GLY A 116 3.64 -0.07 -7.09
N LYS A 117 4.92 0.28 -7.14
CA LYS A 117 6.03 -0.66 -6.94
C LYS A 117 7.25 0.05 -6.36
N GLU A 118 8.08 -0.72 -5.69
CA GLU A 118 9.38 -0.27 -5.24
C GLU A 118 10.34 -0.20 -6.42
N ILE A 119 11.11 0.89 -6.51
CA ILE A 119 12.04 1.13 -7.62
C ILE A 119 13.49 1.31 -7.16
N GLY A 120 13.75 1.14 -5.87
CA GLY A 120 15.10 1.32 -5.32
C GLY A 120 15.58 0.11 -4.50
#